data_6d6762ea1fd3343411302858b111463c
#
_entry.id   6d6762ea1fd3343411302858b111463c
#
_cell.length_a   1.000
_cell.length_b   1.000
_cell.length_c   1.000
_cell.angle_alpha   90.00
_cell.angle_beta   90.00
_cell.angle_gamma   90.00
#
_symmetry.space_group_name_H-M   'P 1'
#
loop_
_entity.id
_entity.type
_entity.pdbx_description
1 polymer ?
#
loop_
_entity_poly.entity_id
_entity_poly.type
_entity_poly.pdbx_seq_one_letter_code
_entity_poly.pdbx_strand_id
1 'polypeptide(L)'
;DILVRGNALILWDPKRPGQKLDAIDTDQITPAADCVSESLETLDERWKAGSFRYLMPDFRKRVHAGATFVIAGERFAIGSSREMSPAGLKGVAEEVGLEMVVVCSHNMGDIFRRNAFNLGLQVVQCPEAVADAKDGDAFAYDPVSRKLVNETQGKPYEPTPLTPKEDEIRRSGGIFAMGRREFRDSVAK
;
A
#
# COMPACT_ATOMS: atom_id res chain seq x y z
N ASP A 1 -12.61 -9.72 14.45
CA ASP A 1 -12.58 -9.58 12.99
C ASP A 1 -12.40 -8.12 12.62
N ILE A 2 -11.16 -7.74 12.33
CA ILE A 2 -10.84 -6.38 11.98
C ILE A 2 -10.79 -6.28 10.45
N LEU A 3 -11.87 -5.78 9.87
CA LEU A 3 -11.90 -5.45 8.45
C LEU A 3 -11.27 -4.09 8.23
N VAL A 4 -10.40 -4.00 7.23
CA VAL A 4 -9.88 -2.71 6.76
C VAL A 4 -10.85 -2.20 5.70
N ARG A 5 -11.40 -1.01 5.92
CA ARG A 5 -12.35 -0.38 5.00
C ARG A 5 -11.84 0.96 4.51
N GLY A 6 -12.18 1.29 3.28
CA GLY A 6 -11.83 2.57 2.69
C GLY A 6 -12.36 2.69 1.28
N ASN A 7 -12.12 3.82 0.66
CA ASN A 7 -12.55 4.09 -0.71
C ASN A 7 -11.40 3.88 -1.68
N ALA A 8 -11.72 3.47 -2.88
CA ALA A 8 -10.75 3.27 -3.95
C ALA A 8 -10.18 4.61 -4.43
N LEU A 9 -8.85 4.66 -4.52
CA LEU A 9 -8.11 5.74 -5.14
C LEU A 9 -7.41 5.13 -6.35
N ILE A 10 -7.89 5.45 -7.54
CA ILE A 10 -7.37 4.84 -8.76
C ILE A 10 -6.25 5.68 -9.35
N LEU A 11 -5.14 5.04 -9.66
CA LEU A 11 -4.04 5.66 -10.40
C LEU A 11 -4.32 5.48 -11.89
N TRP A 12 -4.83 6.55 -12.51
CA TRP A 12 -5.18 6.55 -13.94
C TRP A 12 -3.97 6.83 -14.81
N ASP A 13 -3.95 6.21 -16.00
CA ASP A 13 -2.93 6.47 -17.00
C ASP A 13 -3.23 7.79 -17.72
N PRO A 14 -2.38 8.81 -17.60
CA PRO A 14 -2.62 10.10 -18.26
C PRO A 14 -2.54 10.03 -19.78
N LYS A 15 -1.93 8.99 -20.33
CA LYS A 15 -1.78 8.80 -21.78
C LYS A 15 -2.90 7.93 -22.37
N ARG A 16 -3.62 7.18 -21.52
CA ARG A 16 -4.69 6.27 -21.94
C ARG A 16 -5.92 6.46 -21.05
N PRO A 17 -6.79 7.44 -21.38
CA PRO A 17 -7.97 7.73 -20.57
C PRO A 17 -8.82 6.47 -20.31
N GLY A 18 -9.28 6.32 -19.08
CA GLY A 18 -10.09 5.19 -18.66
C GLY A 18 -9.33 3.91 -18.34
N GLN A 19 -7.98 3.93 -18.46
CA GLN A 19 -7.14 2.79 -18.09
C GLN A 19 -6.33 3.07 -16.84
N LYS A 20 -6.17 2.06 -16.00
CA LYS A 20 -5.35 2.16 -14.80
C LYS A 20 -3.87 2.13 -15.18
N LEU A 21 -3.06 2.90 -14.45
CA LEU A 21 -1.66 3.08 -14.77
C LEU A 21 -0.86 1.82 -14.48
N ASP A 22 -0.17 1.32 -15.52
CA ASP A 22 0.74 0.19 -15.44
C ASP A 22 2.18 0.65 -15.26
N ALA A 23 3.06 -0.25 -14.84
CA ALA A 23 4.50 -0.03 -14.76
C ALA A 23 4.88 1.21 -13.93
N ILE A 24 4.23 1.40 -12.80
CA ILE A 24 4.57 2.46 -11.85
C ILE A 24 5.90 2.11 -11.17
N ASP A 25 6.93 2.92 -11.38
CA ASP A 25 8.22 2.68 -10.74
C ASP A 25 8.29 3.33 -9.35
N THR A 26 9.31 2.96 -8.58
CA THR A 26 9.49 3.46 -7.22
C THR A 26 9.82 4.95 -7.17
N ASP A 27 10.34 5.54 -8.25
CA ASP A 27 10.58 6.98 -8.33
C ASP A 27 9.26 7.75 -8.46
N GLN A 28 8.26 7.18 -9.12
CA GLN A 28 6.92 7.78 -9.18
C GLN A 28 6.21 7.72 -7.84
N ILE A 29 6.44 6.65 -7.06
CA ILE A 29 5.87 6.50 -5.71
C ILE A 29 6.57 7.47 -4.75
N THR A 30 7.91 7.47 -4.74
CA THR A 30 8.71 8.35 -3.88
C THR A 30 9.86 8.93 -4.69
N PRO A 31 9.72 10.18 -5.19
CA PRO A 31 10.76 10.80 -5.99
C PRO A 31 12.12 10.85 -5.28
N ALA A 32 13.20 10.69 -6.05
CA ALA A 32 14.55 10.67 -5.51
C ALA A 32 14.90 11.90 -4.67
N ALA A 33 14.39 13.06 -5.05
CA ALA A 33 14.60 14.31 -4.31
C ALA A 33 14.04 14.26 -2.89
N ASP A 34 13.02 13.44 -2.64
CA ASP A 34 12.39 13.30 -1.34
C ASP A 34 13.04 12.23 -0.47
N CYS A 35 14.07 11.56 -0.98
CA CYS A 35 14.81 10.51 -0.26
C CYS A 35 16.05 11.03 0.48
N VAL A 36 16.29 12.34 0.46
CA VAL A 36 17.48 12.96 1.07
C VAL A 36 17.06 13.99 2.11
N SER A 37 17.59 13.88 3.33
CA SER A 37 17.37 14.84 4.41
C SER A 37 18.46 14.73 5.48
N GLU A 38 18.60 15.77 6.28
CA GLU A 38 19.59 15.85 7.36
C GLU A 38 19.15 15.12 8.64
N SER A 39 17.84 14.88 8.83
CA SER A 39 17.31 14.19 10.01
C SER A 39 16.27 13.15 9.65
N LEU A 40 16.12 12.11 10.50
CA LEU A 40 15.14 11.06 10.30
C LEU A 40 13.69 11.57 10.34
N GLU A 41 13.40 12.52 11.23
CA GLU A 41 12.06 13.12 11.33
C GLU A 41 11.69 13.88 10.07
N THR A 42 12.60 14.69 9.56
CA THR A 42 12.42 15.45 8.31
C THR A 42 12.31 14.49 7.12
N LEU A 43 13.07 13.41 7.14
CA LEU A 43 13.04 12.41 6.08
C LEU A 43 11.69 11.70 6.03
N ASP A 44 11.13 11.31 7.17
CA ASP A 44 9.83 10.67 7.27
C ASP A 44 8.73 11.59 6.70
N GLU A 45 8.74 12.87 7.07
CA GLU A 45 7.78 13.84 6.52
C GLU A 45 7.94 14.02 5.02
N ARG A 46 9.17 14.01 4.51
CA ARG A 46 9.41 14.08 3.06
C ARG A 46 8.87 12.87 2.32
N TRP A 47 9.00 11.68 2.89
CA TRP A 47 8.46 10.46 2.26
C TRP A 47 6.94 10.54 2.15
N LYS A 48 6.25 11.04 3.17
CA LYS A 48 4.81 11.21 3.16
C LYS A 48 4.38 12.28 2.15
N ALA A 49 4.99 13.45 2.22
CA ALA A 49 4.69 14.56 1.31
C ALA A 49 5.06 14.24 -0.13
N GLY A 50 6.10 13.41 -0.34
CA GLY A 50 6.56 13.01 -1.65
C GLY A 50 5.78 11.87 -2.28
N SER A 51 4.95 11.14 -1.50
CA SER A 51 4.20 9.99 -2.01
C SER A 51 3.34 10.37 -3.20
N PHE A 52 3.65 9.80 -4.38
CA PHE A 52 3.01 10.09 -5.66
C PHE A 52 2.95 11.58 -6.04
N ARG A 53 3.88 12.40 -5.52
CA ARG A 53 3.83 13.86 -5.66
C ARG A 53 3.65 14.37 -7.09
N TYR A 54 4.34 13.76 -8.06
CA TYR A 54 4.27 14.17 -9.45
C TYR A 54 3.12 13.49 -10.22
N LEU A 55 2.73 12.29 -9.80
CA LEU A 55 1.68 11.54 -10.45
C LEU A 55 0.29 11.97 -9.96
N MET A 56 0.16 12.24 -8.67
CA MET A 56 -1.09 12.64 -8.03
C MET A 56 -0.78 13.62 -6.90
N PRO A 57 -0.67 14.94 -7.18
CA PRO A 57 -0.31 15.92 -6.15
C PRO A 57 -1.25 15.97 -4.93
N ASP A 58 -2.51 15.61 -5.09
CA ASP A 58 -3.51 15.59 -4.01
C ASP A 58 -3.62 14.21 -3.32
N PHE A 59 -2.67 13.30 -3.54
CA PHE A 59 -2.69 11.94 -2.99
C PHE A 59 -2.87 11.93 -1.47
N ARG A 60 -2.02 12.66 -0.75
CA ARG A 60 -2.06 12.71 0.71
C ARG A 60 -3.41 13.21 1.22
N LYS A 61 -3.95 14.26 0.60
CA LYS A 61 -5.26 14.82 0.94
C LYS A 61 -6.39 13.82 0.71
N ARG A 62 -6.35 13.10 -0.39
CA ARG A 62 -7.37 12.09 -0.73
C ARG A 62 -7.33 10.91 0.25
N VAL A 63 -6.15 10.45 0.61
CA VAL A 63 -5.97 9.39 1.61
C VAL A 63 -6.53 9.83 2.96
N HIS A 64 -6.27 11.06 3.38
CA HIS A 64 -6.79 11.62 4.62
C HIS A 64 -8.33 11.74 4.60
N ALA A 65 -8.93 11.83 3.44
CA ALA A 65 -10.38 11.85 3.28
C ALA A 65 -11.01 10.44 3.23
N GLY A 66 -10.21 9.38 3.35
CA GLY A 66 -10.70 8.00 3.37
C GLY A 66 -10.39 7.17 2.12
N ALA A 67 -9.70 7.72 1.12
CA ALA A 67 -9.31 7.00 -0.10
C ALA A 67 -8.03 6.20 0.15
N THR A 68 -8.15 5.11 0.89
CA THR A 68 -7.01 4.32 1.39
C THR A 68 -6.75 3.03 0.60
N PHE A 69 -7.62 2.67 -0.34
CA PHE A 69 -7.41 1.53 -1.24
C PHE A 69 -6.82 2.05 -2.55
N VAL A 70 -5.49 1.99 -2.65
CA VAL A 70 -4.77 2.45 -3.84
C VAL A 70 -4.83 1.37 -4.91
N ILE A 71 -5.47 1.67 -6.03
CA ILE A 71 -5.68 0.73 -7.12
C ILE A 71 -4.74 1.06 -8.28
N ALA A 72 -3.90 0.11 -8.63
CA ALA A 72 -2.94 0.25 -9.73
C ALA A 72 -3.05 -0.92 -10.70
N GLY A 73 -2.45 -0.80 -11.89
CA GLY A 73 -2.45 -1.84 -12.91
C GLY A 73 -1.33 -2.86 -12.73
N GLU A 74 -0.77 -3.30 -13.85
CA GLU A 74 0.29 -4.30 -13.90
C GLU A 74 1.64 -3.72 -13.49
N ARG A 75 2.53 -4.57 -12.99
CA ARG A 75 3.94 -4.25 -12.69
C ARG A 75 4.10 -3.01 -11.78
N PHE A 76 3.38 -3.04 -10.66
CA PHE A 76 3.45 -1.97 -9.66
C PHE A 76 4.80 -1.97 -8.93
N ALA A 77 5.34 -0.78 -8.68
CA ALA A 77 6.55 -0.57 -7.89
C ALA A 77 7.80 -1.26 -8.44
N ILE A 78 7.96 -1.24 -9.76
CA ILE A 78 9.17 -1.72 -10.43
C ILE A 78 10.32 -0.69 -10.30
N GLY A 79 11.53 -1.11 -10.60
CA GLY A 79 12.70 -0.24 -10.58
C GLY A 79 13.61 -0.49 -9.40
N SER A 80 14.38 0.53 -9.00
CA SER A 80 15.37 0.39 -7.95
C SER A 80 14.75 0.28 -6.55
N SER A 81 15.51 -0.29 -5.61
CA SER A 81 15.10 -0.45 -4.23
C SER A 81 14.93 0.88 -3.52
N ARG A 82 13.75 1.12 -2.96
CA ARG A 82 13.45 2.28 -2.11
C ARG A 82 12.59 1.82 -0.94
N GLU A 83 13.24 1.57 0.20
CA GLU A 83 12.54 1.14 1.43
C GLU A 83 11.55 2.19 1.91
N MET A 84 11.81 3.47 1.63
CA MET A 84 10.95 4.58 2.00
C MET A 84 9.61 4.60 1.24
N SER A 85 9.50 3.95 0.07
CA SER A 85 8.24 3.94 -0.69
C SER A 85 7.10 3.30 0.10
N PRO A 86 7.21 2.05 0.61
CA PRO A 86 6.13 1.50 1.42
C PRO A 86 5.99 2.21 2.77
N ALA A 87 7.09 2.71 3.36
CA ALA A 87 7.05 3.43 4.62
C ALA A 87 6.26 4.74 4.50
N GLY A 88 6.50 5.51 3.43
CA GLY A 88 5.77 6.75 3.16
C GLY A 88 4.29 6.53 2.92
N LEU A 89 3.94 5.53 2.10
CA LEU A 89 2.55 5.20 1.82
C LEU A 89 1.80 4.79 3.09
N LYS A 90 2.40 3.92 3.88
CA LYS A 90 1.81 3.48 5.15
C LYS A 90 1.62 4.64 6.10
N GLY A 91 2.65 5.51 6.23
CA GLY A 91 2.63 6.65 7.11
C GLY A 91 1.55 7.67 6.76
N VAL A 92 1.28 7.91 5.49
CA VAL A 92 0.24 8.85 5.06
C VAL A 92 -1.14 8.44 5.60
N ALA A 93 -1.48 7.16 5.56
CA ALA A 93 -2.74 6.67 6.11
C ALA A 93 -2.75 6.71 7.64
N GLU A 94 -1.64 6.34 8.27
CA GLU A 94 -1.53 6.30 9.74
C GLU A 94 -1.65 7.68 10.38
N GLU A 95 -1.30 8.76 9.68
CA GLU A 95 -1.43 10.13 10.18
C GLU A 95 -2.85 10.47 10.63
N VAL A 96 -3.86 9.83 10.04
CA VAL A 96 -5.27 10.04 10.34
C VAL A 96 -5.93 8.79 10.94
N GLY A 97 -5.12 7.86 11.44
CA GLY A 97 -5.61 6.63 12.08
C GLY A 97 -6.21 5.62 11.11
N LEU A 98 -5.87 5.69 9.84
CA LEU A 98 -6.35 4.78 8.82
C LEU A 98 -5.25 3.80 8.39
N GLU A 99 -5.64 2.75 7.69
CA GLU A 99 -4.72 1.76 7.17
C GLU A 99 -4.83 1.69 5.65
N MET A 100 -3.69 1.75 4.96
CA MET A 100 -3.65 1.70 3.51
C MET A 100 -3.57 0.26 3.00
N VAL A 101 -4.29 -0.01 1.93
CA VAL A 101 -4.20 -1.27 1.18
C VAL A 101 -3.84 -0.92 -0.26
N VAL A 102 -2.76 -1.49 -0.75
CA VAL A 102 -2.35 -1.34 -2.16
C VAL A 102 -2.84 -2.56 -2.92
N VAL A 103 -3.68 -2.34 -3.92
CA VAL A 103 -4.21 -3.40 -4.78
C VAL A 103 -3.66 -3.21 -6.18
N CYS A 104 -2.93 -4.20 -6.66
CA CYS A 104 -2.38 -4.20 -8.02
C CYS A 104 -2.83 -5.45 -8.77
N SER A 105 -2.59 -5.46 -10.08
CA SER A 105 -2.95 -6.59 -10.93
C SER A 105 -1.94 -7.72 -10.77
N HIS A 106 -0.99 -7.87 -11.70
CA HIS A 106 0.06 -8.88 -11.61
C HIS A 106 1.43 -8.22 -11.43
N ASN A 107 2.42 -9.01 -11.02
CA ASN A 107 3.84 -8.64 -11.09
C ASN A 107 4.22 -7.36 -10.33
N MET A 108 3.89 -7.30 -9.06
CA MET A 108 4.43 -6.27 -8.17
C MET A 108 5.95 -6.43 -8.06
N GLY A 109 6.69 -5.32 -7.99
CA GLY A 109 8.14 -5.35 -7.82
C GLY A 109 8.54 -6.13 -6.57
N ASP A 110 9.46 -7.09 -6.70
CA ASP A 110 9.84 -8.01 -5.60
C ASP A 110 10.39 -7.28 -4.38
N ILE A 111 11.22 -6.27 -4.60
CA ILE A 111 11.85 -5.51 -3.52
C ILE A 111 10.79 -4.72 -2.75
N PHE A 112 9.89 -4.04 -3.45
CA PHE A 112 8.79 -3.31 -2.84
C PHE A 112 7.88 -4.25 -2.04
N ARG A 113 7.52 -5.39 -2.62
CA ARG A 113 6.66 -6.39 -1.99
C ARG A 113 7.27 -6.89 -0.68
N ARG A 114 8.55 -7.23 -0.69
CA ARG A 114 9.28 -7.67 0.50
C ARG A 114 9.31 -6.59 1.57
N ASN A 115 9.66 -5.36 1.20
CA ASN A 115 9.71 -4.24 2.15
C ASN A 115 8.33 -3.91 2.72
N ALA A 116 7.28 -3.98 1.90
CA ALA A 116 5.91 -3.78 2.35
C ALA A 116 5.50 -4.80 3.41
N PHE A 117 5.79 -6.08 3.19
CA PHE A 117 5.52 -7.13 4.18
C PHE A 117 6.30 -6.91 5.47
N ASN A 118 7.57 -6.53 5.37
CA ASN A 118 8.41 -6.28 6.54
C ASN A 118 7.88 -5.11 7.39
N LEU A 119 7.31 -4.11 6.76
CA LEU A 119 6.76 -2.93 7.44
C LEU A 119 5.29 -3.10 7.86
N GLY A 120 4.63 -4.15 7.40
CA GLY A 120 3.21 -4.37 7.69
C GLY A 120 2.25 -3.58 6.80
N LEU A 121 2.72 -3.04 5.68
CA LEU A 121 1.83 -2.44 4.68
C LEU A 121 1.06 -3.55 3.96
N GLN A 122 -0.27 -3.43 3.91
CA GLN A 122 -1.10 -4.39 3.21
C GLN A 122 -0.95 -4.23 1.70
N VAL A 123 -0.51 -5.29 1.03
CA VAL A 123 -0.38 -5.34 -0.43
C VAL A 123 -1.11 -6.56 -0.97
N VAL A 124 -1.91 -6.36 -2.00
CA VAL A 124 -2.80 -7.37 -2.54
C VAL A 124 -2.67 -7.42 -4.05
N GLN A 125 -2.41 -8.60 -4.60
CA GLN A 125 -2.45 -8.82 -6.05
C GLN A 125 -3.80 -9.45 -6.40
N CYS A 126 -4.64 -8.69 -7.07
CA CYS A 126 -5.99 -9.14 -7.43
C CYS A 126 -6.41 -8.51 -8.76
N PRO A 127 -6.06 -9.12 -9.89
CA PRO A 127 -6.38 -8.58 -11.22
C PRO A 127 -7.87 -8.30 -11.43
N GLU A 128 -8.72 -9.17 -10.92
CA GLU A 128 -10.18 -9.03 -11.07
C GLU A 128 -10.71 -7.79 -10.37
N ALA A 129 -10.25 -7.54 -9.14
CA ALA A 129 -10.64 -6.35 -8.39
C ALA A 129 -10.15 -5.08 -9.06
N VAL A 130 -8.93 -5.10 -9.60
CA VAL A 130 -8.36 -3.95 -10.33
C VAL A 130 -9.18 -3.66 -11.59
N ALA A 131 -9.56 -4.68 -12.34
CA ALA A 131 -10.35 -4.51 -13.57
C ALA A 131 -11.71 -3.88 -13.28
N ASP A 132 -12.37 -4.30 -12.19
CA ASP A 132 -13.72 -3.85 -11.84
C ASP A 132 -13.76 -2.50 -11.11
N ALA A 133 -12.70 -2.12 -10.40
CA ALA A 133 -12.69 -0.97 -9.51
C ALA A 133 -12.95 0.36 -10.25
N LYS A 134 -13.83 1.17 -9.65
CA LYS A 134 -14.09 2.54 -10.06
C LYS A 134 -13.65 3.48 -8.95
N ASP A 135 -13.26 4.69 -9.31
CA ASP A 135 -12.78 5.68 -8.34
C ASP A 135 -13.89 5.96 -7.32
N GLY A 136 -13.52 5.89 -6.04
CA GLY A 136 -14.47 6.09 -4.94
C GLY A 136 -15.24 4.85 -4.49
N ASP A 137 -15.09 3.71 -5.17
CA ASP A 137 -15.74 2.46 -4.73
C ASP A 137 -15.35 2.12 -3.29
N ALA A 138 -16.32 1.68 -2.50
CA ALA A 138 -16.07 1.24 -1.13
C ALA A 138 -15.51 -0.19 -1.14
N PHE A 139 -14.35 -0.36 -0.51
CA PHE A 139 -13.69 -1.66 -0.38
C PHE A 139 -13.57 -2.08 1.08
N ALA A 140 -13.59 -3.39 1.29
CA ALA A 140 -13.27 -4.00 2.58
C ALA A 140 -12.26 -5.13 2.35
N TYR A 141 -11.29 -5.24 3.24
CA TYR A 141 -10.25 -6.26 3.18
C TYR A 141 -10.08 -6.92 4.56
N ASP A 142 -10.11 -8.24 4.57
CA ASP A 142 -9.83 -9.03 5.78
C ASP A 142 -8.37 -9.51 5.72
N PRO A 143 -7.47 -8.96 6.56
CA PRO A 143 -6.06 -9.38 6.54
C PRO A 143 -5.83 -10.84 6.93
N VAL A 144 -6.75 -11.43 7.67
CA VAL A 144 -6.64 -12.83 8.14
C VAL A 144 -7.02 -13.81 7.05
N SER A 145 -8.23 -13.69 6.49
CA SER A 145 -8.71 -14.56 5.41
C SER A 145 -8.18 -14.12 4.04
N ARG A 146 -7.68 -12.89 3.95
CA ARG A 146 -7.25 -12.23 2.73
C ARG A 146 -8.38 -12.04 1.71
N LYS A 147 -9.61 -12.03 2.17
CA LYS A 147 -10.76 -11.78 1.30
C LYS A 147 -10.92 -10.29 1.05
N LEU A 148 -11.04 -9.93 -0.22
CA LEU A 148 -11.26 -8.55 -0.68
C LEU A 148 -12.66 -8.43 -1.24
N VAL A 149 -13.38 -7.37 -0.86
CA VAL A 149 -14.75 -7.14 -1.34
C VAL A 149 -14.87 -5.71 -1.86
N ASN A 150 -15.40 -5.56 -3.05
CA ASN A 150 -15.88 -4.27 -3.54
C ASN A 150 -17.33 -4.13 -3.09
N GLU A 151 -17.55 -3.43 -1.98
CA GLU A 151 -18.86 -3.30 -1.35
C GLU A 151 -19.84 -2.49 -2.23
N THR A 152 -19.35 -1.51 -2.97
CA THR A 152 -20.18 -0.71 -3.88
C THR A 152 -20.79 -1.57 -4.97
N GLN A 153 -20.03 -2.53 -5.51
CA GLN A 153 -20.50 -3.42 -6.58
C GLN A 153 -21.01 -4.76 -6.05
N GLY A 154 -20.84 -5.03 -4.75
CA GLY A 154 -21.26 -6.28 -4.14
C GLY A 154 -20.48 -7.49 -4.63
N LYS A 155 -19.20 -7.30 -4.99
CA LYS A 155 -18.35 -8.37 -5.53
C LYS A 155 -17.25 -8.79 -4.57
N PRO A 156 -17.20 -10.07 -4.17
CA PRO A 156 -16.08 -10.62 -3.41
C PRO A 156 -14.99 -11.12 -4.36
N TYR A 157 -13.73 -11.05 -3.90
CA TYR A 157 -12.57 -11.51 -4.66
C TYR A 157 -11.65 -12.34 -3.78
N GLU A 158 -10.93 -13.26 -4.40
CA GLU A 158 -9.86 -14.03 -3.76
C GLU A 158 -8.53 -13.60 -4.38
N PRO A 159 -7.73 -12.79 -3.65
CA PRO A 159 -6.42 -12.37 -4.14
C PRO A 159 -5.45 -13.53 -4.34
N THR A 160 -4.39 -13.28 -5.11
CA THR A 160 -3.32 -14.25 -5.31
C THR A 160 -2.76 -14.68 -3.94
N PRO A 161 -2.62 -16.00 -3.68
CA PRO A 161 -2.11 -16.50 -2.41
C PRO A 161 -0.71 -15.98 -2.09
N LEU A 162 -0.44 -15.82 -0.80
CA LEU A 162 0.91 -15.50 -0.30
C LEU A 162 1.76 -16.76 -0.28
N THR A 163 3.09 -16.59 -0.40
CA THR A 163 4.02 -17.67 -0.10
C THR A 163 3.95 -17.98 1.40
N PRO A 164 4.35 -19.19 1.85
CA PRO A 164 4.35 -19.51 3.28
C PRO A 164 5.15 -18.51 4.12
N LYS A 165 6.28 -18.03 3.62
CA LYS A 165 7.12 -17.06 4.30
C LYS A 165 6.42 -15.69 4.42
N GLU A 166 5.80 -15.23 3.34
CA GLU A 166 5.05 -13.98 3.34
C GLU A 166 3.86 -14.05 4.29
N ASP A 167 3.17 -15.18 4.33
CA ASP A 167 2.04 -15.37 5.22
C ASP A 167 2.47 -15.33 6.69
N GLU A 168 3.61 -15.92 7.02
CA GLU A 168 4.20 -15.86 8.35
C GLU A 168 4.50 -14.43 8.76
N ILE A 169 5.15 -13.66 7.90
CA ILE A 169 5.47 -12.25 8.16
C ILE A 169 4.17 -11.44 8.37
N ARG A 170 3.18 -11.67 7.53
CA ARG A 170 1.87 -11.00 7.62
C ARG A 170 1.18 -11.27 8.95
N ARG A 171 1.15 -12.52 9.39
CA ARG A 171 0.52 -12.92 10.66
C ARG A 171 1.17 -12.26 11.86
N SER A 172 2.45 -11.96 11.75
CA SER A 172 3.22 -11.31 12.80
C SER A 172 3.13 -9.77 12.76
N GLY A 173 2.45 -9.20 11.76
CA GLY A 173 2.35 -7.75 11.58
C GLY A 173 3.60 -7.11 10.98
N GLY A 174 4.50 -7.92 10.41
CA GLY A 174 5.78 -7.48 9.87
C GLY A 174 6.93 -7.68 10.84
N ILE A 175 8.14 -7.66 10.33
CA ILE A 175 9.36 -7.91 11.13
C ILE A 175 9.53 -6.90 12.26
N PHE A 176 9.29 -5.61 11.99
CA PHE A 176 9.42 -4.57 13.00
C PHE A 176 8.38 -4.70 14.11
N ALA A 177 7.15 -5.12 13.77
CA ALA A 177 6.13 -5.36 14.79
C ALA A 177 6.50 -6.55 15.67
N MET A 178 7.10 -7.60 15.12
CA MET A 178 7.62 -8.74 15.89
C MET A 178 8.69 -8.30 16.88
N GLY A 179 9.68 -7.53 16.43
CA GLY A 179 10.75 -7.02 17.27
C GLY A 179 10.22 -6.17 18.42
N ARG A 180 9.27 -5.29 18.17
CA ARG A 180 8.63 -4.48 19.20
C ARG A 180 7.87 -5.33 20.22
N ARG A 181 7.18 -6.35 19.76
CA ARG A 181 6.42 -7.25 20.61
C ARG A 181 7.35 -8.05 21.53
N GLU A 182 8.41 -8.62 20.98
CA GLU A 182 9.42 -9.34 21.74
C GLU A 182 10.09 -8.45 22.79
N PHE A 183 10.40 -7.21 22.43
CA PHE A 183 10.98 -6.23 23.34
C PHE A 183 10.04 -5.92 24.51
N ARG A 184 8.76 -5.68 24.23
CA ARG A 184 7.75 -5.44 25.27
C ARG A 184 7.63 -6.61 26.22
N ASP A 185 7.56 -7.81 25.67
CA ASP A 185 7.43 -9.03 26.47
C ASP A 185 8.65 -9.25 27.37
N SER A 186 9.86 -8.93 26.88
CA SER A 186 11.09 -9.04 27.67
C SER A 186 11.16 -7.99 28.80
N VAL A 187 10.62 -6.78 28.57
CA VAL A 187 10.59 -5.72 29.58
C VAL A 187 9.51 -5.96 30.63
N ALA A 188 8.41 -6.61 30.25
CA ALA A 188 7.30 -6.93 31.16
C ALA A 188 7.61 -8.06 32.15
N LYS A 189 8.71 -8.79 31.98
CA LYS A 189 9.18 -9.82 32.90
C LYS A 189 10.16 -9.25 33.92
#